data_186d54f945ac843b700950147a64dfb1
#
_entry.id   186d54f945ac843b700950147a64dfb1
#
_cell.length_a   1.000
_cell.length_b   1.000
_cell.length_c   1.000
_cell.angle_alpha   90.00
_cell.angle_beta   90.00
_cell.angle_gamma   90.00
#
_symmetry.space_group_name_H-M   'P 1'
#
loop_
_entity.id
_entity.type
_entity.pdbx_description
1 polymer ?
#
loop_
_entity_poly.entity_id
_entity_poly.type
_entity_poly.pdbx_seq_one_letter_code
_entity_poly.pdbx_strand_id
1 'polypeptide(L)'
;MIAKWVGREIIFPNRMIFTLQGKDTIDFSLSRSSYAIVSYVDSIGCVSCKLHLSSWKLFIEELDSISQEKIPVLLYFCPKDIEEVTYLLKRDYFKYPVCIDQSDMFNKLNNFPDKMNFQTFLLDKDDKIVALGNPIQNPKIRDLYMNIIQGKREVIEKERMKTKINMKTTNLSFGIFDWRQEQKTEFVLVNIGDQPLVIDDVVTSCGCIMTSYSKEPIPPNDTVSLFITYKAGQPEHFDKTIKVYCNAESSPVLLKITGDAS
;
A
#
# COMPACT_ATOMS: atom_id res chain seq x y z
N MET A 1 0.32 -7.78 1.64
CA MET A 1 -0.96 -7.04 1.52
C MET A 1 -1.05 -6.27 0.21
N ILE A 2 -0.09 -5.42 -0.15
CA ILE A 2 -0.09 -4.60 -1.39
C ILE A 2 -0.26 -5.44 -2.65
N ALA A 3 0.52 -6.52 -2.82
CA ALA A 3 0.45 -7.40 -4.00
C ALA A 3 -0.92 -8.07 -4.23
N LYS A 4 -1.78 -8.12 -3.21
CA LYS A 4 -3.14 -8.67 -3.31
C LYS A 4 -4.13 -7.66 -3.92
N TRP A 5 -3.81 -6.37 -3.87
CA TRP A 5 -4.70 -5.29 -4.28
C TRP A 5 -4.35 -4.71 -5.64
N VAL A 6 -3.09 -4.62 -6.01
CA VAL A 6 -2.67 -4.12 -7.34
C VAL A 6 -3.20 -5.04 -8.43
N GLY A 7 -3.83 -4.45 -9.45
CA GLY A 7 -4.51 -5.13 -10.55
C GLY A 7 -5.95 -5.55 -10.26
N ARG A 8 -6.43 -5.42 -9.01
CA ARG A 8 -7.82 -5.68 -8.65
C ARG A 8 -8.69 -4.51 -9.12
N GLU A 9 -9.86 -4.83 -9.67
CA GLU A 9 -10.89 -3.87 -10.05
C GLU A 9 -11.65 -3.36 -8.83
N ILE A 10 -11.91 -2.07 -8.78
CA ILE A 10 -12.79 -1.43 -7.80
C ILE A 10 -14.22 -1.41 -8.33
N ILE A 11 -15.13 -1.96 -7.56
CA ILE A 11 -16.56 -2.01 -7.88
C ILE A 11 -17.25 -0.80 -7.28
N PHE A 12 -17.77 0.07 -8.14
CA PHE A 12 -18.54 1.24 -7.71
C PHE A 12 -20.01 0.90 -7.49
N PRO A 13 -20.67 1.50 -6.47
CA PRO A 13 -22.12 1.34 -6.29
C PRO A 13 -22.90 1.92 -7.49
N ASN A 14 -24.02 1.29 -7.86
CA ASN A 14 -24.86 1.73 -8.99
C ASN A 14 -25.42 3.15 -8.81
N ARG A 15 -25.56 3.62 -7.58
CA ARG A 15 -25.97 5.00 -7.26
C ARG A 15 -24.95 5.62 -6.35
N MET A 16 -24.27 6.62 -6.86
CA MET A 16 -23.31 7.45 -6.13
C MET A 16 -23.86 8.87 -6.10
N ILE A 17 -24.14 9.35 -4.91
CA ILE A 17 -24.62 10.72 -4.73
C ILE A 17 -23.45 11.55 -4.23
N PHE A 18 -22.92 12.38 -5.09
CA PHE A 18 -21.90 13.35 -4.72
C PHE A 18 -22.53 14.65 -4.27
N THR A 19 -21.94 15.25 -3.25
CA THR A 19 -22.42 16.50 -2.70
C THR A 19 -21.28 17.51 -2.60
N LEU A 20 -21.64 18.79 -2.72
CA LEU A 20 -20.77 19.91 -2.36
C LEU A 20 -21.13 20.36 -0.94
N GLN A 21 -20.17 20.27 -0.05
CA GLN A 21 -20.32 20.65 1.35
C GLN A 21 -21.51 19.97 2.09
N GLY A 22 -21.87 18.75 1.63
CA GLY A 22 -22.92 17.97 2.25
C GLY A 22 -24.36 18.46 2.01
N LYS A 23 -24.58 19.43 1.11
CA LYS A 23 -25.91 20.00 0.83
C LYS A 23 -26.35 19.83 -0.61
N ASP A 24 -25.55 20.28 -1.54
CA ASP A 24 -25.92 20.33 -2.95
C ASP A 24 -25.56 19.01 -3.62
N THR A 25 -26.57 18.25 -4.05
CA THR A 25 -26.34 17.06 -4.88
C THR A 25 -25.85 17.50 -6.25
N ILE A 26 -24.76 16.92 -6.69
CA ILE A 26 -24.22 17.16 -8.02
C ILE A 26 -24.25 15.87 -8.83
N ASP A 27 -24.59 16.00 -10.10
CA ASP A 27 -24.41 14.90 -11.05
C ASP A 27 -22.92 14.84 -11.42
N PHE A 28 -22.22 13.95 -10.72
CA PHE A 28 -20.80 13.74 -10.94
C PHE A 28 -20.65 12.53 -11.85
N SER A 29 -20.54 12.79 -13.15
CA SER A 29 -20.11 11.76 -14.09
C SER A 29 -18.60 11.61 -13.97
N LEU A 30 -18.13 10.37 -13.75
CA LEU A 30 -16.73 10.03 -13.93
C LEU A 30 -16.34 10.37 -15.37
N SER A 31 -15.70 11.54 -15.57
CA SER A 31 -15.05 11.80 -16.85
C SER A 31 -14.02 10.70 -17.07
N ARG A 32 -14.01 10.09 -18.25
CA ARG A 32 -13.03 9.05 -18.61
C ARG A 32 -11.65 9.69 -18.71
N SER A 33 -10.98 9.84 -17.57
CA SER A 33 -9.56 10.18 -17.52
C SER A 33 -8.73 8.91 -17.50
N SER A 34 -7.46 9.01 -17.84
CA SER A 34 -6.53 7.88 -17.83
C SER A 34 -6.36 7.28 -16.43
N TYR A 35 -6.57 8.10 -15.39
CA TYR A 35 -6.47 7.71 -13.99
C TYR A 35 -7.57 8.33 -13.15
N ALA A 36 -7.86 7.71 -12.01
CA ALA A 36 -8.71 8.25 -10.95
C ALA A 36 -8.12 7.94 -9.57
N ILE A 37 -8.31 8.82 -8.61
CA ILE A 37 -7.92 8.57 -7.22
C ILE A 37 -9.19 8.34 -6.40
N VAL A 38 -9.22 7.25 -5.65
CA VAL A 38 -10.35 6.89 -4.80
C VAL A 38 -9.86 6.76 -3.36
N SER A 39 -10.50 7.45 -2.43
CA SER A 39 -10.21 7.32 -1.00
C SER A 39 -11.49 7.02 -0.23
N TYR A 40 -11.46 5.94 0.53
CA TYR A 40 -12.53 5.56 1.43
C TYR A 40 -12.16 5.91 2.87
N VAL A 41 -13.08 6.52 3.59
CA VAL A 41 -12.94 6.87 5.02
C VAL A 41 -14.10 6.27 5.79
N ASP A 42 -13.78 5.29 6.64
CA ASP A 42 -14.75 4.59 7.48
C ASP A 42 -15.28 5.45 8.64
N SER A 43 -16.30 4.93 9.32
CA SER A 43 -16.94 5.56 10.48
C SER A 43 -16.23 5.31 11.83
N ILE A 44 -15.05 4.66 11.84
CA ILE A 44 -14.38 4.26 13.08
C ILE A 44 -13.45 5.36 13.57
N GLY A 45 -13.66 5.90 14.78
CA GLY A 45 -12.80 6.88 15.43
C GLY A 45 -13.09 8.34 15.07
N CYS A 46 -12.10 9.22 15.22
CA CYS A 46 -12.24 10.67 15.03
C CYS A 46 -12.38 11.04 13.54
N VAL A 47 -13.55 11.55 13.15
CA VAL A 47 -13.86 11.95 11.77
C VAL A 47 -12.94 13.08 11.30
N SER A 48 -12.80 14.16 12.09
CA SER A 48 -11.98 15.30 11.73
C SER A 48 -10.51 14.94 11.52
N CYS A 49 -9.99 13.99 12.32
CA CYS A 49 -8.62 13.50 12.22
C CYS A 49 -8.38 12.66 10.95
N LYS A 50 -9.43 12.05 10.40
CA LYS A 50 -9.33 11.16 9.23
C LYS A 50 -9.54 11.89 7.90
N LEU A 51 -10.40 12.91 7.90
CA LEU A 51 -10.77 13.60 6.66
C LEU A 51 -9.60 14.35 6.02
N HIS A 52 -8.72 14.96 6.83
CA HIS A 52 -7.55 15.73 6.34
C HIS A 52 -7.89 16.65 5.15
N LEU A 53 -9.03 17.35 5.20
CA LEU A 53 -9.59 18.10 4.06
C LEU A 53 -8.63 19.13 3.47
N SER A 54 -7.88 19.85 4.32
CA SER A 54 -6.88 20.82 3.85
C SER A 54 -5.76 20.16 3.06
N SER A 55 -5.30 18.97 3.47
CA SER A 55 -4.27 18.22 2.74
C SER A 55 -4.78 17.70 1.41
N TRP A 56 -6.03 17.22 1.36
CA TRP A 56 -6.68 16.84 0.10
C TRP A 56 -6.81 18.00 -0.85
N LYS A 57 -7.20 19.19 -0.36
CA LYS A 57 -7.29 20.40 -1.17
C LYS A 57 -5.95 20.72 -1.86
N LEU A 58 -4.87 20.77 -1.08
CA LEU A 58 -3.52 21.04 -1.60
C LEU A 58 -3.09 19.99 -2.62
N PHE A 59 -3.38 18.71 -2.35
CA PHE A 59 -3.03 17.63 -3.25
C PHE A 59 -3.82 17.67 -4.57
N ILE A 60 -5.11 18.01 -4.54
CA ILE A 60 -5.93 18.19 -5.75
C ILE A 60 -5.43 19.38 -6.57
N GLU A 61 -5.13 20.50 -5.94
CA GLU A 61 -4.56 21.70 -6.60
C GLU A 61 -3.21 21.36 -7.27
N GLU A 62 -2.37 20.56 -6.63
CA GLU A 62 -1.12 20.09 -7.23
C GLU A 62 -1.36 19.16 -8.41
N LEU A 63 -2.28 18.18 -8.30
CA LEU A 63 -2.67 17.31 -9.41
C LEU A 63 -3.12 18.12 -10.64
N ASP A 64 -3.99 19.11 -10.42
CA ASP A 64 -4.49 19.99 -11.47
C ASP A 64 -3.37 20.82 -12.12
N SER A 65 -2.28 21.10 -11.39
CA SER A 65 -1.13 21.85 -11.92
C SER A 65 -0.18 21.03 -12.79
N ILE A 66 -0.08 19.72 -12.54
CA ILE A 66 0.90 18.84 -13.20
C ILE A 66 0.31 17.95 -14.30
N SER A 67 -1.00 17.71 -14.25
CA SER A 67 -1.69 16.84 -15.21
C SER A 67 -2.28 17.65 -16.35
N GLN A 68 -2.15 17.11 -17.58
CA GLN A 68 -2.78 17.71 -18.77
C GLN A 68 -4.30 17.42 -18.82
N GLU A 69 -4.74 16.37 -18.13
CA GLU A 69 -6.14 16.01 -17.98
C GLU A 69 -6.57 16.14 -16.50
N LYS A 70 -7.85 16.40 -16.29
CA LYS A 70 -8.39 16.47 -14.94
C LYS A 70 -8.49 15.07 -14.34
N ILE A 71 -7.70 14.78 -13.33
CA ILE A 71 -7.73 13.51 -12.59
C ILE A 71 -8.83 13.59 -11.52
N PRO A 72 -9.91 12.79 -11.62
CA PRO A 72 -10.96 12.79 -10.60
C PRO A 72 -10.42 12.23 -9.28
N VAL A 73 -10.71 12.96 -8.19
CA VAL A 73 -10.44 12.50 -6.82
C VAL A 73 -11.77 12.24 -6.15
N LEU A 74 -12.06 10.98 -5.91
CA LEU A 74 -13.31 10.48 -5.36
C LEU A 74 -13.17 10.19 -3.88
N LEU A 75 -13.72 11.05 -3.04
CA LEU A 75 -13.70 10.88 -1.59
C LEU A 75 -15.02 10.28 -1.12
N TYR A 76 -14.96 9.03 -0.63
CA TYR A 76 -16.10 8.33 -0.05
C TYR A 76 -16.01 8.37 1.47
N PHE A 77 -17.02 8.96 2.09
CA PHE A 77 -17.13 9.04 3.54
C PHE A 77 -18.30 8.20 4.03
N CYS A 78 -18.03 7.27 4.94
CA CYS A 78 -19.03 6.49 5.64
C CYS A 78 -19.13 7.01 7.09
N PRO A 79 -19.78 8.16 7.37
CA PRO A 79 -19.85 8.74 8.70
C PRO A 79 -20.95 8.10 9.54
N LYS A 80 -20.73 8.08 10.86
CA LYS A 80 -21.83 7.81 11.82
C LYS A 80 -22.78 8.99 11.90
N ASP A 81 -22.26 10.20 11.80
CA ASP A 81 -22.99 11.46 11.84
C ASP A 81 -22.69 12.28 10.58
N ILE A 82 -23.74 12.52 9.78
CA ILE A 82 -23.65 13.35 8.57
C ILE A 82 -23.48 14.83 8.93
N GLU A 83 -24.09 15.28 10.02
CA GLU A 83 -24.03 16.69 10.41
C GLU A 83 -22.61 17.09 10.78
N GLU A 84 -21.86 16.20 11.47
CA GLU A 84 -20.46 16.40 11.77
C GLU A 84 -19.63 16.56 10.48
N VAL A 85 -19.78 15.65 9.50
CA VAL A 85 -19.04 15.73 8.23
C VAL A 85 -19.43 16.99 7.46
N THR A 86 -20.72 17.31 7.39
CA THR A 86 -21.21 18.51 6.72
C THR A 86 -20.66 19.80 7.36
N TYR A 87 -20.59 19.83 8.68
CA TYR A 87 -19.98 20.94 9.41
C TYR A 87 -18.49 21.08 9.06
N LEU A 88 -17.73 19.97 9.07
CA LEU A 88 -16.31 19.96 8.76
C LEU A 88 -16.03 20.42 7.32
N LEU A 89 -16.82 19.94 6.35
CA LEU A 89 -16.71 20.35 4.94
C LEU A 89 -16.92 21.87 4.77
N LYS A 90 -17.86 22.45 5.51
CA LYS A 90 -18.12 23.91 5.49
C LYS A 90 -17.04 24.70 6.21
N ARG A 91 -16.66 24.27 7.42
CA ARG A 91 -15.63 24.91 8.24
C ARG A 91 -14.32 25.06 7.45
N ASP A 92 -13.92 24.00 6.72
CA ASP A 92 -12.66 23.95 5.99
C ASP A 92 -12.81 24.46 4.54
N TYR A 93 -13.98 25.00 4.17
CA TYR A 93 -14.28 25.50 2.83
C TYR A 93 -13.92 24.46 1.75
N PHE A 94 -14.24 23.20 1.98
CA PHE A 94 -13.94 22.14 1.05
C PHE A 94 -14.94 22.13 -0.10
N LYS A 95 -14.50 22.58 -1.29
CA LYS A 95 -15.34 22.81 -2.48
C LYS A 95 -15.31 21.64 -3.48
N TYR A 96 -14.64 20.56 -3.15
CA TYR A 96 -14.58 19.39 -4.02
C TYR A 96 -15.72 18.43 -3.69
N PRO A 97 -16.22 17.67 -4.71
CA PRO A 97 -17.27 16.69 -4.51
C PRO A 97 -16.85 15.58 -3.54
N VAL A 98 -17.76 15.21 -2.65
CA VAL A 98 -17.63 14.06 -1.76
C VAL A 98 -18.86 13.18 -1.85
N CYS A 99 -18.68 11.86 -1.76
CA CYS A 99 -19.78 10.91 -1.65
C CYS A 99 -19.97 10.55 -0.17
N ILE A 100 -21.20 10.74 0.34
CA ILE A 100 -21.57 10.34 1.71
C ILE A 100 -22.34 9.03 1.61
N ASP A 101 -21.67 7.92 1.92
CA ASP A 101 -22.21 6.55 1.83
C ASP A 101 -22.52 6.01 3.24
N GLN A 102 -23.66 6.44 3.80
CA GLN A 102 -24.10 5.95 5.13
C GLN A 102 -24.36 4.46 5.19
N SER A 103 -24.72 3.86 4.06
CA SER A 103 -25.02 2.44 3.98
C SER A 103 -23.77 1.57 3.87
N ASP A 104 -22.59 2.19 3.75
CA ASP A 104 -21.28 1.52 3.57
C ASP A 104 -21.27 0.54 2.38
N MET A 105 -22.00 0.90 1.33
CA MET A 105 -22.11 0.05 0.14
C MET A 105 -20.80 -0.08 -0.59
N PHE A 106 -20.00 0.99 -0.63
CA PHE A 106 -18.72 0.97 -1.31
C PHE A 106 -17.74 0.00 -0.66
N ASN A 107 -17.66 -0.03 0.67
CA ASN A 107 -16.84 -0.99 1.39
C ASN A 107 -17.42 -2.41 1.32
N LYS A 108 -18.74 -2.58 1.41
CA LYS A 108 -19.39 -3.90 1.28
C LYS A 108 -19.11 -4.57 -0.06
N LEU A 109 -19.03 -3.80 -1.15
CA LEU A 109 -18.70 -4.31 -2.48
C LEU A 109 -17.22 -4.70 -2.61
N ASN A 110 -16.33 -3.96 -1.96
CA ASN A 110 -14.90 -4.09 -2.17
C ASN A 110 -14.14 -4.79 -1.06
N ASN A 111 -14.68 -4.85 0.17
CA ASN A 111 -14.02 -5.36 1.37
C ASN A 111 -12.63 -4.72 1.57
N PHE A 112 -12.62 -3.40 1.76
CA PHE A 112 -11.38 -2.63 1.92
C PHE A 112 -10.56 -3.10 3.12
N PRO A 113 -9.23 -2.86 3.11
CA PRO A 113 -8.39 -3.17 4.26
C PRO A 113 -8.80 -2.37 5.50
N ASP A 114 -8.74 -2.98 6.68
CA ASP A 114 -9.04 -2.31 7.96
C ASP A 114 -8.09 -1.15 8.28
N LYS A 115 -6.87 -1.18 7.72
CA LYS A 115 -5.87 -0.13 7.94
C LYS A 115 -6.13 1.04 7.00
N MET A 116 -6.46 2.19 7.56
CA MET A 116 -6.76 3.45 6.86
C MET A 116 -5.69 3.85 5.82
N ASN A 117 -4.41 3.60 6.09
CA ASN A 117 -3.33 3.89 5.15
C ASN A 117 -3.42 3.13 3.82
N PHE A 118 -4.26 2.09 3.75
CA PHE A 118 -4.49 1.26 2.58
C PHE A 118 -5.92 1.38 2.02
N GLN A 119 -6.61 2.46 2.35
CA GLN A 119 -7.97 2.75 1.87
C GLN A 119 -7.98 3.86 0.80
N THR A 120 -6.82 4.15 0.21
CA THR A 120 -6.68 5.09 -0.91
C THR A 120 -5.98 4.39 -2.06
N PHE A 121 -6.51 4.56 -3.27
CA PHE A 121 -6.13 3.83 -4.47
C PHE A 121 -5.96 4.78 -5.65
N LEU A 122 -4.92 4.58 -6.45
CA LEU A 122 -4.85 5.12 -7.80
C LEU A 122 -5.36 4.04 -8.75
N LEU A 123 -6.37 4.38 -9.55
CA LEU A 123 -7.01 3.50 -10.52
C LEU A 123 -6.59 3.88 -11.94
N ASP A 124 -6.55 2.92 -12.84
CA ASP A 124 -6.46 3.15 -14.28
C ASP A 124 -7.86 3.37 -14.90
N LYS A 125 -7.90 3.55 -16.21
CA LYS A 125 -9.14 3.75 -17.00
C LYS A 125 -10.13 2.58 -16.93
N ASP A 126 -9.69 1.40 -16.49
CA ASP A 126 -10.49 0.18 -16.36
C ASP A 126 -10.83 -0.11 -14.89
N ASP A 127 -10.77 0.93 -14.03
CA ASP A 127 -11.03 0.89 -12.59
C ASP A 127 -10.14 -0.10 -11.82
N LYS A 128 -8.99 -0.49 -12.36
CA LYS A 128 -8.03 -1.37 -11.71
C LYS A 128 -7.02 -0.58 -10.91
N ILE A 129 -6.70 -1.10 -9.74
CA ILE A 129 -5.72 -0.50 -8.83
C ILE A 129 -4.31 -0.61 -9.44
N VAL A 130 -3.68 0.53 -9.71
CA VAL A 130 -2.29 0.62 -10.17
C VAL A 130 -1.33 1.01 -9.05
N ALA A 131 -1.82 1.71 -8.03
CA ALA A 131 -1.06 2.00 -6.81
C ALA A 131 -1.99 2.10 -5.60
N LEU A 132 -1.45 1.81 -4.43
CA LEU A 132 -2.15 1.72 -3.16
C LEU A 132 -1.41 2.51 -2.08
N GLY A 133 -2.14 3.26 -1.28
CA GLY A 133 -1.63 4.02 -0.15
C GLY A 133 -2.10 5.47 -0.17
N ASN A 134 -2.04 6.13 0.98
CA ASN A 134 -2.57 7.48 1.13
C ASN A 134 -1.51 8.55 0.76
N PRO A 135 -1.68 9.29 -0.36
CA PRO A 135 -0.71 10.27 -0.85
C PRO A 135 -0.63 11.53 0.01
N ILE A 136 -1.68 11.85 0.79
CA ILE A 136 -1.67 13.03 1.67
C ILE A 136 -0.96 12.76 3.00
N GLN A 137 -0.74 11.50 3.36
CA GLN A 137 -0.07 11.08 4.60
C GLN A 137 1.36 10.60 4.36
N ASN A 138 1.68 10.16 3.14
CA ASN A 138 2.99 9.61 2.81
C ASN A 138 3.56 10.25 1.53
N PRO A 139 4.63 11.08 1.66
CA PRO A 139 5.26 11.73 0.52
C PRO A 139 5.73 10.76 -0.57
N LYS A 140 6.25 9.59 -0.21
CA LYS A 140 6.68 8.58 -1.21
C LYS A 140 5.51 8.03 -2.03
N ILE A 141 4.34 7.88 -1.40
CA ILE A 141 3.11 7.48 -2.13
C ILE A 141 2.63 8.62 -3.02
N ARG A 142 2.74 9.87 -2.55
CA ARG A 142 2.44 11.06 -3.35
C ARG A 142 3.30 11.10 -4.61
N ASP A 143 4.62 10.99 -4.45
CA ASP A 143 5.57 10.95 -5.57
C ASP A 143 5.27 9.80 -6.53
N LEU A 144 4.92 8.61 -6.01
CA LEU A 144 4.53 7.46 -6.82
C LEU A 144 3.31 7.77 -7.69
N TYR A 145 2.25 8.36 -7.10
CA TYR A 145 1.03 8.72 -7.85
C TYR A 145 1.33 9.75 -8.93
N MET A 146 2.06 10.83 -8.57
CA MET A 146 2.45 11.88 -9.50
C MET A 146 3.25 11.33 -10.68
N ASN A 147 4.21 10.45 -10.41
CA ASN A 147 5.04 9.84 -11.44
C ASN A 147 4.24 8.91 -12.38
N ILE A 148 3.30 8.13 -11.84
CA ILE A 148 2.43 7.27 -12.66
C ILE A 148 1.54 8.13 -13.55
N ILE A 149 0.90 9.18 -13.00
CA ILE A 149 0.00 10.09 -13.72
C ILE A 149 0.74 10.85 -14.84
N GLN A 150 1.99 11.25 -14.59
CA GLN A 150 2.82 11.92 -15.58
C GLN A 150 3.45 10.97 -16.61
N GLY A 151 3.13 9.69 -16.58
CA GLY A 151 3.71 8.69 -17.48
C GLY A 151 5.20 8.40 -17.23
N LYS A 152 5.74 8.85 -16.09
CA LYS A 152 7.15 8.64 -15.70
C LYS A 152 7.42 7.23 -15.13
N ARG A 153 6.47 6.31 -15.24
CA ARG A 153 6.57 4.95 -14.68
C ARG A 153 7.77 4.18 -15.22
N GLU A 154 8.07 4.33 -16.50
CA GLU A 154 9.24 3.69 -17.12
C GLU A 154 10.57 4.29 -16.66
N VAL A 155 10.58 5.57 -16.29
CA VAL A 155 11.78 6.26 -15.81
C VAL A 155 12.15 5.78 -14.41
N ILE A 156 11.15 5.54 -13.54
CA ILE A 156 11.41 5.07 -12.16
C ILE A 156 11.92 3.64 -12.15
N GLU A 157 11.44 2.75 -13.02
CA GLU A 157 12.01 1.40 -13.15
C GLU A 157 13.38 1.40 -13.83
N LYS A 158 13.64 2.34 -14.75
CA LYS A 158 14.96 2.51 -15.40
C LYS A 158 15.97 3.26 -14.54
N GLU A 159 15.53 4.21 -13.70
CA GLU A 159 16.41 4.98 -12.81
C GLU A 159 16.64 4.31 -11.45
N ARG A 160 15.90 3.27 -11.07
CA ARG A 160 16.32 2.43 -9.95
C ARG A 160 17.64 1.77 -10.35
N MET A 161 18.73 2.31 -9.83
CA MET A 161 20.05 1.71 -9.95
C MET A 161 19.94 0.26 -9.49
N LYS A 162 19.90 -0.67 -10.45
CA LYS A 162 19.85 -2.10 -10.16
C LYS A 162 21.19 -2.56 -9.68
N THR A 163 21.20 -3.48 -8.74
CA THR A 163 22.42 -4.14 -8.27
C THR A 163 22.30 -5.65 -8.42
N LYS A 164 23.35 -6.36 -8.03
CA LYS A 164 23.39 -7.82 -8.00
C LYS A 164 23.63 -8.29 -6.59
N ILE A 165 23.00 -9.38 -6.22
CA ILE A 165 23.18 -10.00 -4.92
C ILE A 165 23.66 -11.44 -5.05
N ASN A 166 24.40 -11.87 -4.04
CA ASN A 166 24.75 -13.27 -3.84
C ASN A 166 24.28 -13.72 -2.44
N MET A 167 23.90 -14.98 -2.32
CA MET A 167 23.51 -15.62 -1.06
C MET A 167 24.11 -17.02 -1.00
N LYS A 168 24.65 -17.41 0.16
CA LYS A 168 25.17 -18.77 0.34
C LYS A 168 24.07 -19.83 0.29
N THR A 169 22.91 -19.48 0.81
CA THR A 169 21.72 -20.37 0.80
C THR A 169 20.45 -19.54 0.77
N THR A 170 19.44 -20.07 0.12
CA THR A 170 18.06 -19.55 0.13
C THR A 170 17.09 -20.45 0.90
N ASN A 171 17.58 -21.63 1.38
CA ASN A 171 16.79 -22.61 2.10
C ASN A 171 17.51 -22.96 3.41
N LEU A 172 16.77 -22.91 4.52
CA LEU A 172 17.26 -23.32 5.83
C LEU A 172 16.27 -24.27 6.51
N SER A 173 16.79 -25.28 7.21
CA SER A 173 15.98 -26.20 8.01
C SER A 173 16.34 -26.05 9.48
N PHE A 174 15.33 -25.96 10.33
CA PHE A 174 15.49 -25.97 11.78
C PHE A 174 15.58 -27.40 12.33
N GLY A 175 15.35 -28.46 11.50
CA GLY A 175 15.27 -29.83 11.97
C GLY A 175 14.05 -30.06 12.87
N ILE A 176 14.23 -30.94 13.87
CA ILE A 176 13.18 -31.27 14.85
C ILE A 176 13.43 -30.45 16.12
N PHE A 177 12.39 -29.76 16.66
CA PHE A 177 12.49 -28.95 17.86
C PHE A 177 11.16 -28.90 18.62
N ASP A 178 11.20 -28.53 19.91
CA ASP A 178 9.98 -28.32 20.72
C ASP A 178 9.19 -27.12 20.17
N TRP A 179 7.93 -27.33 19.79
CA TRP A 179 7.06 -26.31 19.20
C TRP A 179 6.84 -25.06 20.09
N ARG A 180 7.07 -25.20 21.40
CA ARG A 180 6.97 -24.08 22.37
C ARG A 180 8.16 -23.14 22.30
N GLN A 181 9.27 -23.57 21.69
CA GLN A 181 10.49 -22.79 21.59
C GLN A 181 10.54 -22.00 20.29
N GLU A 182 10.90 -20.73 20.37
CA GLU A 182 11.17 -19.92 19.20
C GLU A 182 12.48 -20.35 18.54
N GLN A 183 12.42 -20.52 17.22
CA GLN A 183 13.60 -20.80 16.41
C GLN A 183 14.08 -19.52 15.74
N LYS A 184 15.38 -19.31 15.73
CA LYS A 184 16.02 -18.13 15.14
C LYS A 184 17.09 -18.55 14.14
N THR A 185 17.13 -17.87 13.01
CA THR A 185 18.14 -18.03 11.99
C THR A 185 18.35 -16.72 11.26
N GLU A 186 19.34 -16.69 10.34
CA GLU A 186 19.57 -15.54 9.48
C GLU A 186 19.87 -15.96 8.05
N PHE A 187 19.46 -15.12 7.12
CA PHE A 187 19.90 -15.15 5.74
C PHE A 187 20.81 -13.95 5.48
N VAL A 188 21.98 -14.20 4.89
CA VAL A 188 22.95 -13.17 4.57
C VAL A 188 22.90 -12.87 3.08
N LEU A 189 22.56 -11.60 2.76
CA LEU A 189 22.62 -11.07 1.40
C LEU A 189 23.92 -10.28 1.24
N VAL A 190 24.66 -10.59 0.18
CA VAL A 190 25.91 -9.87 -0.19
C VAL A 190 25.60 -9.02 -1.41
N ASN A 191 25.84 -7.74 -1.36
CA ASN A 191 25.77 -6.87 -2.53
C ASN A 191 27.03 -7.04 -3.39
N ILE A 192 26.91 -7.80 -4.48
CA ILE A 192 28.00 -8.04 -5.43
C ILE A 192 27.95 -7.14 -6.67
N GLY A 193 27.01 -6.20 -6.71
CA GLY A 193 26.92 -5.20 -7.77
C GLY A 193 27.69 -3.93 -7.43
N ASP A 194 27.62 -2.95 -8.31
CA ASP A 194 28.31 -1.65 -8.22
C ASP A 194 27.43 -0.54 -7.64
N GLN A 195 26.15 -0.83 -7.41
CA GLN A 195 25.16 0.11 -6.84
C GLN A 195 24.73 -0.32 -5.43
N PRO A 196 24.34 0.62 -4.56
CA PRO A 196 23.83 0.28 -3.23
C PRO A 196 22.62 -0.65 -3.32
N LEU A 197 22.58 -1.72 -2.52
CA LEU A 197 21.42 -2.60 -2.38
C LEU A 197 20.45 -1.98 -1.38
N VAL A 198 19.18 -1.87 -1.78
CA VAL A 198 18.09 -1.38 -0.95
C VAL A 198 17.03 -2.46 -0.83
N ILE A 199 16.74 -2.88 0.40
CA ILE A 199 15.62 -3.80 0.68
C ILE A 199 14.36 -2.95 0.86
N ASP A 200 13.40 -3.12 -0.03
CA ASP A 200 12.14 -2.37 -0.03
C ASP A 200 11.13 -2.95 0.97
N ASP A 201 10.99 -4.29 0.96
CA ASP A 201 10.03 -5.00 1.82
C ASP A 201 10.41 -6.47 2.00
N VAL A 202 9.94 -7.07 3.09
CA VAL A 202 10.06 -8.50 3.37
C VAL A 202 8.69 -9.04 3.74
N VAL A 203 8.16 -9.91 2.88
CA VAL A 203 6.81 -10.48 3.03
C VAL A 203 6.91 -11.95 3.41
N THR A 204 6.25 -12.35 4.49
CA THR A 204 6.21 -13.73 4.99
C THR A 204 4.91 -14.43 4.63
N SER A 205 4.94 -15.75 4.44
CA SER A 205 3.75 -16.55 4.09
C SER A 205 2.77 -16.74 5.26
N CYS A 206 3.18 -16.42 6.50
CA CYS A 206 2.32 -16.50 7.70
C CYS A 206 2.73 -15.47 8.75
N GLY A 207 1.82 -15.19 9.70
CA GLY A 207 2.11 -14.37 10.88
C GLY A 207 3.00 -15.06 11.93
N CYS A 208 3.35 -16.34 11.72
CA CYS A 208 4.24 -17.13 12.57
C CYS A 208 5.73 -16.81 12.36
N ILE A 209 6.06 -15.98 11.38
CA ILE A 209 7.43 -15.54 11.07
C ILE A 209 7.56 -14.04 11.33
N MET A 210 8.52 -13.67 12.16
CA MET A 210 8.96 -12.30 12.34
C MET A 210 10.30 -12.10 11.65
N THR A 211 10.47 -10.94 11.01
CA THR A 211 11.70 -10.57 10.29
C THR A 211 12.26 -9.27 10.83
N SER A 212 13.60 -9.18 10.89
CA SER A 212 14.30 -7.96 11.26
C SER A 212 15.59 -7.81 10.43
N TYR A 213 15.84 -6.61 9.91
CA TYR A 213 17.00 -6.27 9.09
C TYR A 213 17.28 -4.77 9.12
N SER A 214 18.50 -4.36 8.76
CA SER A 214 18.81 -2.95 8.56
C SER A 214 18.08 -2.40 7.33
N LYS A 215 17.48 -1.22 7.48
CA LYS A 215 16.81 -0.50 6.37
C LYS A 215 17.74 0.49 5.67
N GLU A 216 18.99 0.58 6.09
CA GLU A 216 19.97 1.42 5.43
C GLU A 216 20.42 0.80 4.10
N PRO A 217 20.73 1.61 3.08
CA PRO A 217 21.32 1.11 1.84
C PRO A 217 22.64 0.39 2.11
N ILE A 218 22.82 -0.79 1.51
CA ILE A 218 23.99 -1.64 1.67
C ILE A 218 24.98 -1.33 0.54
N PRO A 219 26.19 -0.81 0.84
CA PRO A 219 27.19 -0.48 -0.17
C PRO A 219 27.62 -1.70 -1.01
N PRO A 220 28.24 -1.47 -2.20
CA PRO A 220 28.92 -2.52 -2.94
C PRO A 220 29.93 -3.30 -2.09
N ASN A 221 29.95 -4.63 -2.25
CA ASN A 221 30.78 -5.59 -1.51
C ASN A 221 30.47 -5.71 -0.01
N ASP A 222 29.40 -5.08 0.48
CA ASP A 222 28.96 -5.19 1.86
C ASP A 222 27.80 -6.19 2.00
N THR A 223 27.43 -6.51 3.24
CA THR A 223 26.45 -7.54 3.58
C THR A 223 25.34 -7.01 4.46
N VAL A 224 24.16 -7.63 4.36
CA VAL A 224 23.07 -7.44 5.29
C VAL A 224 22.53 -8.79 5.77
N SER A 225 22.33 -8.91 7.09
CA SER A 225 21.68 -10.06 7.71
C SER A 225 20.18 -9.79 7.83
N LEU A 226 19.39 -10.70 7.27
CA LEU A 226 17.95 -10.78 7.47
C LEU A 226 17.69 -11.83 8.55
N PHE A 227 17.40 -11.38 9.78
CA PHE A 227 17.07 -12.24 10.90
C PHE A 227 15.63 -12.74 10.80
N ILE A 228 15.45 -14.03 11.03
CA ILE A 228 14.17 -14.71 11.01
C ILE A 228 13.91 -15.32 12.39
N THR A 229 12.77 -15.04 12.97
CA THR A 229 12.25 -15.72 14.15
C THR A 229 10.97 -16.45 13.77
N TYR A 230 10.95 -17.76 13.96
CA TYR A 230 9.78 -18.60 13.73
C TYR A 230 9.23 -19.08 15.09
N LYS A 231 7.91 -19.03 15.23
CA LYS A 231 7.18 -19.55 16.39
C LYS A 231 6.02 -20.40 15.93
N ALA A 232 6.07 -21.69 16.22
CA ALA A 232 4.96 -22.59 15.94
C ALA A 232 3.77 -22.29 16.85
N GLY A 233 2.55 -22.42 16.34
CA GLY A 233 1.32 -22.30 17.12
C GLY A 233 0.89 -23.61 17.78
N GLN A 234 1.37 -24.75 17.22
CA GLN A 234 1.10 -26.12 17.65
C GLN A 234 2.14 -27.07 17.03
N PRO A 235 2.20 -28.33 17.42
CA PRO A 235 3.01 -29.32 16.72
C PRO A 235 2.63 -29.39 15.24
N GLU A 236 3.61 -29.13 14.34
CA GLU A 236 3.39 -29.15 12.89
C GLU A 236 4.70 -29.40 12.14
N HIS A 237 4.60 -30.07 10.99
CA HIS A 237 5.62 -29.94 9.95
C HIS A 237 5.37 -28.66 9.18
N PHE A 238 6.39 -27.85 8.94
CA PHE A 238 6.22 -26.59 8.24
C PHE A 238 7.19 -26.41 7.09
N ASP A 239 6.69 -25.71 6.09
CA ASP A 239 7.38 -25.25 4.91
C ASP A 239 6.89 -23.83 4.62
N LYS A 240 7.69 -22.85 4.95
CA LYS A 240 7.30 -21.41 4.89
C LYS A 240 8.20 -20.66 3.95
N THR A 241 7.61 -19.73 3.24
CA THR A 241 8.31 -18.89 2.25
C THR A 241 8.37 -17.43 2.73
N ILE A 242 9.51 -16.80 2.47
CA ILE A 242 9.77 -15.38 2.71
C ILE A 242 10.17 -14.75 1.38
N LYS A 243 9.54 -13.64 1.00
CA LYS A 243 9.86 -12.88 -0.22
C LYS A 243 10.57 -11.60 0.18
N VAL A 244 11.78 -11.39 -0.32
CA VAL A 244 12.56 -10.16 -0.14
C VAL A 244 12.46 -9.33 -1.41
N TYR A 245 11.82 -8.18 -1.32
CA TYR A 245 11.75 -7.20 -2.40
C TYR A 245 12.89 -6.18 -2.25
N CYS A 246 13.69 -6.00 -3.29
CA CYS A 246 14.85 -5.12 -3.29
C CYS A 246 15.14 -4.62 -4.71
N ASN A 247 16.13 -3.73 -4.87
CA ASN A 247 16.57 -3.26 -6.19
C ASN A 247 17.56 -4.22 -6.89
N ALA A 248 17.72 -5.47 -6.45
CA ALA A 248 18.52 -6.45 -7.17
C ALA A 248 17.79 -6.97 -8.44
N GLU A 249 18.56 -7.35 -9.46
CA GLU A 249 18.02 -7.92 -10.71
C GLU A 249 17.17 -9.17 -10.46
N SER A 250 17.49 -9.95 -9.40
CA SER A 250 16.80 -11.17 -9.00
C SER A 250 15.58 -10.95 -8.08
N SER A 251 15.17 -9.71 -7.87
CA SER A 251 14.03 -9.38 -6.98
C SER A 251 12.67 -9.82 -7.60
N PRO A 252 11.74 -10.39 -6.82
CA PRO A 252 11.87 -10.73 -5.41
C PRO A 252 12.70 -12.00 -5.18
N VAL A 253 13.54 -11.98 -4.14
CA VAL A 253 14.29 -13.16 -3.73
C VAL A 253 13.40 -14.06 -2.87
N LEU A 254 13.32 -15.33 -3.21
CA LEU A 254 12.54 -16.33 -2.47
C LEU A 254 13.45 -17.05 -1.48
N LEU A 255 13.11 -16.96 -0.20
CA LEU A 255 13.75 -17.69 0.88
C LEU A 255 12.77 -18.69 1.48
N LYS A 256 13.29 -19.80 1.96
CA LYS A 256 12.50 -20.91 2.49
C LYS A 256 13.05 -21.37 3.82
N ILE A 257 12.15 -21.60 4.78
CA ILE A 257 12.46 -22.24 6.05
C ILE A 257 11.57 -23.46 6.22
N THR A 258 12.15 -24.56 6.70
CA THR A 258 11.44 -25.81 6.97
C THR A 258 11.81 -26.37 8.34
N GLY A 259 11.00 -27.27 8.87
CA GLY A 259 11.28 -27.96 10.13
C GLY A 259 10.08 -28.74 10.64
N ASP A 260 10.32 -29.48 11.72
CA ASP A 260 9.35 -30.29 12.42
C ASP A 260 9.26 -29.80 13.88
N ALA A 261 8.21 -29.07 14.17
CA ALA A 261 7.88 -28.64 15.53
C ALA A 261 7.07 -29.76 16.22
N SER A 262 7.64 -30.41 17.22
CA SER A 262 7.06 -31.60 17.89
C SER A 262 6.85 -31.35 19.40
#